data_5235ed2f9081381e66fff45197768a6a
#
_entry.id   5235ed2f9081381e66fff45197768a6a
#
_cell.length_a   1.000
_cell.length_b   1.000
_cell.length_c   1.000
_cell.angle_alpha   90.00
_cell.angle_beta   90.00
_cell.angle_gamma   90.00
#
_symmetry.space_group_name_H-M   'P 1'
#
loop_
_entity.id
_entity.type
_entity.pdbx_description
1 polymer ?
#
loop_
_entity_poly.entity_id
_entity_poly.type
_entity_poly.pdbx_seq_one_letter_code
_entity_poly.pdbx_strand_id
1 'polypeptide(L)'
;MKALKTFLTLLSIMAVFFLAACGGGAEDKTAEKTEPKNSQDKPYTIEHAMGSTTIKSTPKRVVILTNEGTEALLALGIKPVGAVQSWLGDPWYEHISKDMDGVEVVGTESEVNVEKIATLKPDLIIGTKMRHEKVYNQLSAIAPTVFSETLRGDWKDNFKLYAKALNLEETGNEVLSNYDKHVAEVKENLGDKVNKEVSVVRFMAGKTRIYYTDSFSGVIFNELGFKRAAQQAELFTPDNKYGNMAIEVGQEVTPKMDGDYLFYFTYAPQDDKEALDTTKEWTNDPLWQNLNAVKSGNAFEVSDAIWNTAGGVLAANLMLDDLEQLLTK
;
A
#
# COMPACT_ATOMS: atom_id res chain seq x y z
N MET A 1 54.00 -6.51 -47.67
CA MET A 1 55.04 -7.54 -47.89
C MET A 1 54.78 -8.65 -46.87
N LYS A 2 54.48 -9.81 -47.45
CA LYS A 2 54.86 -11.17 -47.02
C LYS A 2 54.46 -11.56 -45.57
N ALA A 3 53.71 -12.55 -45.32
CA ALA A 3 53.37 -13.87 -45.87
C ALA A 3 52.97 -14.68 -44.59
N LEU A 4 51.83 -15.28 -44.47
CA LEU A 4 51.32 -16.53 -45.02
C LEU A 4 52.02 -17.81 -44.46
N LYS A 5 51.17 -18.71 -44.02
CA LYS A 5 51.25 -20.17 -43.95
C LYS A 5 51.10 -20.71 -42.54
N THR A 6 49.95 -21.29 -42.20
CA THR A 6 49.41 -22.63 -42.54
C THR A 6 50.26 -23.79 -42.00
N PHE A 7 49.64 -24.66 -41.17
CA PHE A 7 49.67 -26.10 -41.22
C PHE A 7 48.81 -26.64 -40.08
N LEU A 8 47.82 -27.20 -40.29
CA LEU A 8 47.01 -28.37 -40.60
C LEU A 8 47.72 -29.73 -40.37
N THR A 9 46.92 -30.67 -39.88
CA THR A 9 47.06 -32.17 -39.84
C THR A 9 47.41 -32.75 -38.48
N LEU A 10 46.92 -33.84 -38.02
CA LEU A 10 46.09 -35.01 -38.38
C LEU A 10 45.89 -35.81 -37.07
N LEU A 11 44.67 -36.25 -36.67
CA LEU A 11 44.04 -37.54 -36.87
C LEU A 11 44.76 -38.75 -36.31
N SER A 12 44.14 -39.49 -35.35
CA SER A 12 44.05 -40.97 -35.26
C SER A 12 43.43 -41.37 -33.94
N ILE A 13 42.21 -41.78 -33.85
CA ILE A 13 41.59 -43.12 -33.85
C ILE A 13 42.40 -44.15 -33.04
N MET A 14 41.81 -44.61 -31.92
CA MET A 14 41.87 -46.04 -31.57
C MET A 14 40.69 -46.44 -30.68
N ALA A 15 39.79 -47.18 -31.29
CA ALA A 15 38.75 -47.96 -30.62
C ALA A 15 39.33 -49.29 -30.14
N VAL A 16 38.97 -49.70 -28.93
CA VAL A 16 39.05 -51.12 -28.52
C VAL A 16 37.76 -51.52 -27.85
N PHE A 17 37.07 -52.40 -28.53
CA PHE A 17 35.95 -53.21 -28.02
C PHE A 17 36.42 -54.19 -26.97
N PHE A 18 35.61 -54.37 -25.91
CA PHE A 18 35.45 -55.69 -25.27
C PHE A 18 33.99 -55.90 -24.91
N LEU A 19 33.40 -56.86 -25.61
CA LEU A 19 32.14 -57.53 -25.27
C LEU A 19 32.43 -58.73 -24.34
N ALA A 20 31.62 -58.86 -23.31
CA ALA A 20 31.19 -60.16 -22.75
C ALA A 20 30.02 -59.84 -21.81
N ALA A 21 28.85 -60.10 -22.06
CA ALA A 21 27.92 -61.23 -22.25
C ALA A 21 27.36 -61.73 -20.89
N CYS A 22 26.01 -61.68 -20.90
CA CYS A 22 25.01 -62.52 -20.24
C CYS A 22 24.53 -62.21 -18.81
N GLY A 23 23.22 -61.95 -18.74
CA GLY A 23 22.33 -62.57 -17.78
C GLY A 23 21.23 -61.73 -17.21
N GLY A 24 20.07 -61.65 -17.86
CA GLY A 24 18.74 -61.85 -17.25
C GLY A 24 18.15 -60.75 -16.36
N GLY A 25 16.95 -60.24 -16.76
CA GLY A 25 15.99 -59.63 -15.87
C GLY A 25 15.53 -58.25 -16.33
N ALA A 26 14.44 -58.20 -17.09
CA ALA A 26 13.71 -57.01 -17.46
C ALA A 26 13.05 -56.39 -16.22
N GLU A 27 13.36 -55.16 -15.88
CA GLU A 27 12.49 -54.21 -15.21
C GLU A 27 12.72 -52.84 -15.81
N ASP A 28 11.71 -52.38 -16.50
CA ASP A 28 11.55 -51.08 -17.12
C ASP A 28 11.46 -50.04 -16.01
N LYS A 29 12.55 -49.37 -15.69
CA LYS A 29 12.56 -48.18 -14.84
C LYS A 29 12.64 -46.98 -15.75
N THR A 30 11.46 -46.49 -16.12
CA THR A 30 11.24 -45.12 -16.63
C THR A 30 11.93 -44.16 -15.64
N ALA A 31 13.02 -43.54 -16.06
CA ALA A 31 13.65 -42.47 -15.31
C ALA A 31 12.72 -41.28 -15.34
N GLU A 32 11.95 -41.14 -14.27
CA GLU A 32 11.17 -39.97 -13.95
C GLU A 32 12.17 -38.80 -13.79
N LYS A 33 12.16 -37.87 -14.76
CA LYS A 33 12.84 -36.60 -14.66
C LYS A 33 12.22 -35.87 -13.47
N THR A 34 12.86 -35.95 -12.32
CA THR A 34 12.55 -35.09 -11.19
C THR A 34 12.92 -33.67 -11.60
N GLU A 35 11.93 -32.88 -12.04
CA GLU A 35 12.05 -31.44 -12.06
C GLU A 35 12.40 -30.95 -10.66
N PRO A 36 13.26 -29.95 -10.48
CA PRO A 36 13.56 -29.41 -9.17
C PRO A 36 12.26 -28.86 -8.57
N LYS A 37 11.72 -29.52 -7.54
CA LYS A 37 10.61 -28.99 -6.75
C LYS A 37 11.04 -27.66 -6.18
N ASN A 38 10.47 -26.58 -6.75
CA ASN A 38 10.67 -25.23 -6.28
C ASN A 38 10.25 -25.17 -4.80
N SER A 39 11.09 -24.65 -3.92
CA SER A 39 10.85 -24.54 -2.48
C SER A 39 9.59 -23.71 -2.13
N GLN A 40 8.97 -23.07 -3.11
CA GLN A 40 7.78 -22.23 -3.01
C GLN A 40 6.44 -23.00 -2.85
N ASP A 41 6.43 -24.32 -3.01
CA ASP A 41 5.20 -25.14 -3.00
C ASP A 41 4.92 -25.82 -1.64
N LYS A 42 5.59 -25.41 -0.55
CA LYS A 42 5.30 -25.97 0.78
C LYS A 42 4.24 -25.13 1.50
N PRO A 43 3.27 -25.76 2.19
CA PRO A 43 2.34 -25.04 3.04
C PRO A 43 3.07 -24.23 4.13
N TYR A 44 2.58 -23.03 4.40
CA TYR A 44 3.06 -22.15 5.45
C TYR A 44 1.90 -21.52 6.19
N THR A 45 2.12 -21.07 7.42
CA THR A 45 1.09 -20.52 8.29
C THR A 45 1.37 -19.05 8.59
N ILE A 46 0.33 -18.25 8.49
CA ILE A 46 0.35 -16.81 8.76
C ILE A 46 -0.47 -16.53 10.02
N GLU A 47 0.17 -15.96 11.03
CA GLU A 47 -0.51 -15.36 12.18
C GLU A 47 -1.05 -13.98 11.78
N HIS A 48 -2.31 -13.70 12.13
CA HIS A 48 -3.00 -12.47 11.74
C HIS A 48 -4.12 -12.11 12.73
N ALA A 49 -4.79 -11.00 12.53
CA ALA A 49 -5.77 -10.44 13.48
C ALA A 49 -6.94 -11.38 13.88
N MET A 50 -7.22 -12.41 13.09
CA MET A 50 -8.30 -13.37 13.34
C MET A 50 -7.78 -14.75 13.76
N GLY A 51 -6.50 -14.87 14.13
CA GLY A 51 -5.85 -16.13 14.51
C GLY A 51 -4.78 -16.54 13.51
N SER A 52 -4.79 -17.78 13.02
CA SER A 52 -3.82 -18.28 12.06
C SER A 52 -4.47 -18.91 10.83
N THR A 53 -3.86 -18.72 9.67
CA THR A 53 -4.33 -19.27 8.40
C THR A 53 -3.19 -20.01 7.71
N THR A 54 -3.44 -21.27 7.32
CA THR A 54 -2.47 -22.07 6.52
C THR A 54 -2.72 -21.86 5.04
N ILE A 55 -1.71 -21.40 4.33
CA ILE A 55 -1.68 -21.22 2.88
C ILE A 55 -0.92 -22.40 2.27
N LYS A 56 -1.53 -23.12 1.33
CA LYS A 56 -1.01 -24.39 0.81
C LYS A 56 0.15 -24.23 -0.17
N SER A 57 0.17 -23.14 -0.91
CA SER A 57 1.18 -22.79 -1.91
C SER A 57 1.15 -21.27 -2.16
N THR A 58 2.15 -20.72 -2.82
CA THR A 58 2.17 -19.29 -3.19
C THR A 58 0.91 -18.90 -3.94
N PRO A 59 0.14 -17.90 -3.43
CA PRO A 59 -1.13 -17.49 -4.01
C PRO A 59 -0.94 -16.90 -5.42
N LYS A 60 -1.92 -17.18 -6.30
CA LYS A 60 -1.95 -16.66 -7.68
C LYS A 60 -3.23 -15.88 -7.98
N ARG A 61 -4.27 -16.11 -7.22
CA ARG A 61 -5.60 -15.51 -7.40
C ARG A 61 -6.03 -14.81 -6.11
N VAL A 62 -5.52 -13.61 -5.94
CA VAL A 62 -5.73 -12.85 -4.71
C VAL A 62 -6.92 -11.92 -4.85
N VAL A 63 -7.80 -11.91 -3.85
CA VAL A 63 -8.81 -10.87 -3.65
C VAL A 63 -8.37 -10.00 -2.50
N ILE A 64 -8.41 -8.68 -2.71
CA ILE A 64 -8.03 -7.66 -1.73
C ILE A 64 -9.22 -6.79 -1.35
N LEU A 65 -9.42 -6.60 -0.05
CA LEU A 65 -10.59 -5.94 0.50
C LEU A 65 -10.30 -4.56 1.12
N THR A 66 -9.09 -4.04 0.91
CA THR A 66 -8.69 -2.71 1.40
C THR A 66 -7.95 -1.93 0.32
N ASN A 67 -8.11 -0.60 0.30
CA ASN A 67 -7.41 0.25 -0.65
C ASN A 67 -5.89 0.25 -0.38
N GLU A 68 -5.49 0.32 0.88
CA GLU A 68 -4.11 0.16 1.33
C GLU A 68 -3.49 -1.15 0.81
N GLY A 69 -4.23 -2.25 0.93
CA GLY A 69 -3.79 -3.57 0.46
C GLY A 69 -3.74 -3.67 -1.06
N THR A 70 -4.60 -2.95 -1.79
CA THR A 70 -4.51 -2.88 -3.26
C THR A 70 -3.16 -2.31 -3.68
N GLU A 71 -2.74 -1.21 -3.09
CA GLU A 71 -1.41 -0.63 -3.35
C GLU A 71 -0.28 -1.58 -2.95
N ALA A 72 -0.42 -2.27 -1.82
CA ALA A 72 0.58 -3.24 -1.38
C ALA A 72 0.76 -4.38 -2.39
N LEU A 73 -0.34 -4.94 -2.91
CA LEU A 73 -0.28 -5.98 -3.94
C LEU A 73 0.41 -5.49 -5.21
N LEU A 74 0.03 -4.30 -5.70
CA LEU A 74 0.62 -3.71 -6.90
C LEU A 74 2.12 -3.44 -6.72
N ALA A 75 2.53 -2.92 -5.57
CA ALA A 75 3.95 -2.70 -5.25
C ALA A 75 4.75 -4.00 -5.16
N LEU A 76 4.11 -5.11 -4.79
CA LEU A 76 4.70 -6.46 -4.80
C LEU A 76 4.63 -7.14 -6.18
N GLY A 77 4.15 -6.44 -7.21
CA GLY A 77 4.01 -6.97 -8.57
C GLY A 77 2.83 -7.93 -8.74
N ILE A 78 1.87 -7.93 -7.81
CA ILE A 78 0.69 -8.80 -7.84
C ILE A 78 -0.53 -8.00 -8.30
N LYS A 79 -1.10 -8.38 -9.42
CA LYS A 79 -2.39 -7.87 -9.86
C LYS A 79 -3.51 -8.73 -9.22
N PRO A 80 -4.40 -8.17 -8.38
CA PRO A 80 -5.48 -8.94 -7.80
C PRO A 80 -6.50 -9.38 -8.86
N VAL A 81 -7.21 -10.48 -8.62
CA VAL A 81 -8.34 -10.90 -9.48
C VAL A 81 -9.62 -10.16 -9.11
N GLY A 82 -9.68 -9.60 -7.92
CA GLY A 82 -10.76 -8.76 -7.43
C GLY A 82 -10.29 -7.84 -6.32
N ALA A 83 -10.80 -6.63 -6.30
CA ALA A 83 -10.48 -5.60 -5.30
C ALA A 83 -11.72 -4.79 -4.93
N VAL A 84 -11.72 -4.20 -3.75
CA VAL A 84 -12.74 -3.22 -3.39
C VAL A 84 -12.54 -1.94 -4.19
N GLN A 85 -13.63 -1.29 -4.56
CA GLN A 85 -13.61 0.00 -5.23
C GLN A 85 -12.82 1.04 -4.41
N SER A 86 -12.07 1.88 -5.06
CA SER A 86 -11.40 3.02 -4.44
C SER A 86 -12.41 4.03 -3.88
N TRP A 87 -12.03 4.75 -2.84
CA TRP A 87 -12.86 5.78 -2.24
C TRP A 87 -13.09 6.98 -3.17
N LEU A 88 -12.16 7.21 -4.08
CA LEU A 88 -12.19 8.23 -5.12
C LEU A 88 -11.79 7.60 -6.46
N GLY A 89 -12.24 8.20 -7.57
CA GLY A 89 -12.04 7.63 -8.90
C GLY A 89 -13.19 6.70 -9.31
N ASP A 90 -13.12 6.17 -10.53
CA ASP A 90 -14.16 5.29 -11.09
C ASP A 90 -13.55 4.17 -11.94
N PRO A 91 -13.44 2.93 -11.41
CA PRO A 91 -13.62 2.54 -10.02
C PRO A 91 -12.35 2.70 -9.18
N TRP A 92 -11.21 3.07 -9.78
CA TRP A 92 -9.88 3.08 -9.16
C TRP A 92 -9.33 4.49 -9.01
N TYR A 93 -8.48 4.71 -7.98
CA TYR A 93 -7.67 5.93 -7.91
C TYR A 93 -6.87 6.13 -9.20
N GLU A 94 -6.68 7.38 -9.60
CA GLU A 94 -5.98 7.72 -10.84
C GLU A 94 -4.58 7.10 -10.93
N HIS A 95 -3.82 7.16 -9.85
CA HIS A 95 -2.42 6.70 -9.81
C HIS A 95 -2.25 5.18 -9.96
N ILE A 96 -3.30 4.37 -9.72
CA ILE A 96 -3.26 2.90 -9.88
C ILE A 96 -4.16 2.40 -11.02
N SER A 97 -4.94 3.27 -11.65
CA SER A 97 -6.01 2.87 -12.57
C SER A 97 -5.53 1.99 -13.72
N LYS A 98 -4.33 2.28 -14.27
CA LYS A 98 -3.75 1.51 -15.38
C LYS A 98 -3.35 0.09 -14.97
N ASP A 99 -2.85 -0.08 -13.74
CA ASP A 99 -2.41 -1.37 -13.23
C ASP A 99 -3.61 -2.24 -12.82
N MET A 100 -4.77 -1.63 -12.61
CA MET A 100 -6.01 -2.28 -12.21
C MET A 100 -6.91 -2.70 -13.39
N ASP A 101 -6.48 -2.52 -14.64
CA ASP A 101 -7.25 -2.95 -15.80
C ASP A 101 -7.59 -4.46 -15.74
N GLY A 102 -8.87 -4.79 -15.93
CA GLY A 102 -9.37 -6.17 -15.85
C GLY A 102 -9.54 -6.74 -14.43
N VAL A 103 -9.34 -5.95 -13.38
CA VAL A 103 -9.62 -6.35 -11.99
C VAL A 103 -11.11 -6.16 -11.70
N GLU A 104 -11.74 -7.20 -11.11
CA GLU A 104 -13.15 -7.15 -10.76
C GLU A 104 -13.41 -6.36 -9.49
N VAL A 105 -14.38 -5.43 -9.52
CA VAL A 105 -14.84 -4.73 -8.30
C VAL A 105 -15.67 -5.70 -7.46
N VAL A 106 -15.27 -5.93 -6.20
CA VAL A 106 -15.94 -6.85 -5.26
C VAL A 106 -16.70 -6.13 -4.13
N GLY A 107 -17.15 -4.92 -4.40
CA GLY A 107 -17.85 -4.06 -3.45
C GLY A 107 -17.00 -2.87 -3.02
N THR A 108 -17.37 -2.22 -1.92
CA THR A 108 -16.58 -1.15 -1.28
C THR A 108 -15.80 -1.70 -0.10
N GLU A 109 -14.82 -0.95 0.41
CA GLU A 109 -14.07 -1.33 1.61
C GLU A 109 -14.96 -1.46 2.85
N SER A 110 -16.10 -0.76 2.90
CA SER A 110 -17.05 -0.86 4.01
C SER A 110 -18.08 -1.98 3.82
N GLU A 111 -18.35 -2.39 2.57
CA GLU A 111 -19.36 -3.37 2.24
C GLU A 111 -18.91 -4.24 1.06
N VAL A 112 -18.35 -5.40 1.39
CA VAL A 112 -17.82 -6.35 0.41
C VAL A 112 -18.92 -7.30 -0.09
N ASN A 113 -18.86 -7.65 -1.37
CA ASN A 113 -19.77 -8.60 -2.00
C ASN A 113 -19.20 -10.02 -1.93
N VAL A 114 -19.56 -10.76 -0.87
CA VAL A 114 -19.06 -12.13 -0.61
C VAL A 114 -19.42 -13.10 -1.74
N GLU A 115 -20.60 -12.98 -2.34
CA GLU A 115 -21.03 -13.84 -3.45
C GLU A 115 -20.14 -13.62 -4.69
N LYS A 116 -19.88 -12.36 -5.03
CA LYS A 116 -18.99 -12.01 -6.14
C LYS A 116 -17.57 -12.52 -5.88
N ILE A 117 -17.05 -12.38 -4.65
CA ILE A 117 -15.75 -12.92 -4.25
C ILE A 117 -15.69 -14.43 -4.51
N ALA A 118 -16.72 -15.18 -4.12
CA ALA A 118 -16.77 -16.63 -4.34
C ALA A 118 -16.72 -17.01 -5.84
N THR A 119 -17.35 -16.23 -6.73
CA THR A 119 -17.31 -16.49 -8.18
C THR A 119 -15.92 -16.35 -8.77
N LEU A 120 -15.06 -15.52 -8.17
CA LEU A 120 -13.67 -15.30 -8.62
C LEU A 120 -12.75 -16.48 -8.26
N LYS A 121 -13.20 -17.41 -7.41
CA LYS A 121 -12.41 -18.58 -6.96
C LYS A 121 -11.00 -18.17 -6.52
N PRO A 122 -10.87 -17.28 -5.52
CA PRO A 122 -9.55 -16.87 -5.03
C PRO A 122 -8.85 -18.04 -4.34
N ASP A 123 -7.54 -17.98 -4.27
CA ASP A 123 -6.69 -18.87 -3.45
C ASP A 123 -6.16 -18.16 -2.19
N LEU A 124 -6.34 -16.83 -2.12
CA LEU A 124 -6.12 -16.01 -0.94
C LEU A 124 -7.07 -14.82 -0.92
N ILE A 125 -7.61 -14.50 0.26
CA ILE A 125 -8.36 -13.27 0.52
C ILE A 125 -7.61 -12.48 1.59
N ILE A 126 -7.34 -11.20 1.32
CA ILE A 126 -6.69 -10.29 2.25
C ILE A 126 -7.68 -9.17 2.62
N GLY A 127 -7.77 -8.85 3.89
CA GLY A 127 -8.64 -7.79 4.39
C GLY A 127 -8.17 -7.25 5.74
N THR A 128 -9.07 -6.60 6.47
CA THR A 128 -8.79 -6.07 7.81
C THR A 128 -9.91 -6.41 8.79
N LYS A 129 -9.55 -6.72 10.02
CA LYS A 129 -10.49 -6.95 11.10
C LYS A 129 -11.35 -5.72 11.37
N MET A 130 -10.75 -4.53 11.34
CA MET A 130 -11.44 -3.25 11.53
C MET A 130 -12.73 -3.12 10.70
N ARG A 131 -12.75 -3.65 9.46
CA ARG A 131 -13.87 -3.53 8.53
C ARG A 131 -14.65 -4.83 8.35
N HIS A 132 -13.94 -5.97 8.31
CA HIS A 132 -14.47 -7.22 7.76
C HIS A 132 -14.66 -8.33 8.79
N GLU A 133 -14.46 -8.08 10.10
CA GLU A 133 -14.60 -9.09 11.16
C GLU A 133 -15.91 -9.85 11.04
N LYS A 134 -17.03 -9.16 10.80
CA LYS A 134 -18.37 -9.77 10.74
C LYS A 134 -18.55 -10.78 9.60
N VAL A 135 -17.78 -10.64 8.52
CA VAL A 135 -17.86 -11.51 7.34
C VAL A 135 -16.69 -12.50 7.25
N TYR A 136 -15.76 -12.48 8.21
CA TYR A 136 -14.55 -13.31 8.22
C TYR A 136 -14.85 -14.80 8.00
N ASN A 137 -15.85 -15.36 8.73
CA ASN A 137 -16.20 -16.77 8.61
C ASN A 137 -16.74 -17.13 7.23
N GLN A 138 -17.47 -16.22 6.58
CA GLN A 138 -17.97 -16.42 5.22
C GLN A 138 -16.82 -16.42 4.20
N LEU A 139 -15.90 -15.48 4.35
CA LEU A 139 -14.71 -15.37 3.48
C LEU A 139 -13.78 -16.56 3.66
N SER A 140 -13.54 -17.00 4.90
CA SER A 140 -12.68 -18.17 5.21
C SER A 140 -13.26 -19.49 4.71
N ALA A 141 -14.57 -19.56 4.49
CA ALA A 141 -15.22 -20.71 3.85
C ALA A 141 -14.97 -20.75 2.32
N ILE A 142 -14.60 -19.62 1.71
CA ILE A 142 -14.30 -19.52 0.26
C ILE A 142 -12.82 -19.85 0.02
N ALA A 143 -11.89 -19.21 0.76
CA ALA A 143 -10.44 -19.36 0.58
C ALA A 143 -9.69 -19.03 1.88
N PRO A 144 -8.40 -19.42 2.00
CA PRO A 144 -7.51 -18.91 3.04
C PRO A 144 -7.65 -17.39 3.14
N THR A 145 -7.88 -16.88 4.36
CA THR A 145 -8.17 -15.47 4.60
C THR A 145 -7.24 -14.91 5.66
N VAL A 146 -6.57 -13.79 5.37
CA VAL A 146 -5.61 -13.12 6.24
C VAL A 146 -6.06 -11.66 6.45
N PHE A 147 -6.20 -11.26 7.71
CA PHE A 147 -6.65 -9.91 8.08
C PHE A 147 -5.60 -9.17 8.88
N SER A 148 -5.33 -7.91 8.51
CA SER A 148 -4.66 -6.95 9.38
C SER A 148 -5.57 -6.56 10.55
N GLU A 149 -5.00 -6.02 11.64
CA GLU A 149 -5.79 -5.54 12.78
C GLU A 149 -6.48 -4.21 12.44
N THR A 150 -5.71 -3.25 11.94
CA THR A 150 -6.14 -1.88 11.64
C THR A 150 -5.73 -1.46 10.23
N LEU A 151 -5.92 -0.20 9.91
CA LEU A 151 -5.52 0.47 8.67
C LEU A 151 -4.82 1.80 9.00
N ARG A 152 -4.31 2.48 8.00
CA ARG A 152 -3.77 3.85 8.04
C ARG A 152 -2.36 3.96 8.64
N GLY A 153 -2.20 4.30 9.93
CA GLY A 153 -0.91 4.47 10.57
C GLY A 153 -0.05 3.22 10.57
N ASP A 154 -0.69 2.05 10.60
CA ASP A 154 -0.02 0.74 10.64
C ASP A 154 0.30 0.18 9.23
N TRP A 155 0.22 0.99 8.19
CA TRP A 155 0.34 0.53 6.80
C TRP A 155 1.63 -0.26 6.49
N LYS A 156 2.75 0.07 7.12
CA LYS A 156 4.02 -0.67 6.94
C LYS A 156 3.94 -2.08 7.52
N ASP A 157 3.32 -2.23 8.69
CA ASP A 157 3.17 -3.55 9.32
C ASP A 157 2.13 -4.40 8.58
N ASN A 158 1.07 -3.77 8.09
CA ASN A 158 0.11 -4.42 7.19
C ASN A 158 0.78 -4.86 5.88
N PHE A 159 1.62 -4.01 5.29
CA PHE A 159 2.38 -4.34 4.08
C PHE A 159 3.27 -5.57 4.30
N LYS A 160 4.00 -5.64 5.42
CA LYS A 160 4.82 -6.82 5.78
C LYS A 160 3.98 -8.09 5.93
N LEU A 161 2.81 -7.97 6.59
CA LEU A 161 1.86 -9.08 6.72
C LEU A 161 1.40 -9.58 5.35
N TYR A 162 1.06 -8.68 4.43
CA TYR A 162 0.61 -9.02 3.08
C TYR A 162 1.75 -9.65 2.25
N ALA A 163 2.95 -9.09 2.31
CA ALA A 163 4.13 -9.67 1.65
C ALA A 163 4.40 -11.11 2.15
N LYS A 164 4.29 -11.35 3.46
CA LYS A 164 4.41 -12.68 4.05
C LYS A 164 3.31 -13.63 3.59
N ALA A 165 2.05 -13.17 3.57
CA ALA A 165 0.92 -13.96 3.10
C ALA A 165 1.04 -14.34 1.61
N LEU A 166 1.72 -13.53 0.82
CA LEU A 166 2.00 -13.75 -0.61
C LEU A 166 3.28 -14.54 -0.86
N ASN A 167 4.04 -14.91 0.18
CA ASN A 167 5.37 -15.53 0.07
C ASN A 167 6.37 -14.67 -0.72
N LEU A 168 6.33 -13.34 -0.50
CA LEU A 168 7.11 -12.30 -1.16
C LEU A 168 7.85 -11.41 -0.14
N GLU A 169 8.29 -11.98 1.00
CA GLU A 169 8.92 -11.20 2.08
C GLU A 169 10.20 -10.48 1.61
N GLU A 170 11.01 -11.12 0.77
CA GLU A 170 12.23 -10.50 0.22
C GLU A 170 11.88 -9.27 -0.63
N THR A 171 10.95 -9.42 -1.57
CA THR A 171 10.44 -8.30 -2.39
C THR A 171 9.82 -7.21 -1.52
N GLY A 172 9.05 -7.60 -0.50
CA GLY A 172 8.46 -6.66 0.44
C GLY A 172 9.51 -5.85 1.21
N ASN A 173 10.58 -6.49 1.65
CA ASN A 173 11.70 -5.81 2.31
C ASN A 173 12.42 -4.84 1.38
N GLU A 174 12.59 -5.18 0.09
CA GLU A 174 13.17 -4.29 -0.91
C GLU A 174 12.29 -3.06 -1.14
N VAL A 175 10.96 -3.24 -1.27
CA VAL A 175 10.02 -2.12 -1.44
C VAL A 175 10.09 -1.17 -0.25
N LEU A 176 10.02 -1.68 0.98
CA LEU A 176 10.11 -0.84 2.18
C LEU A 176 11.48 -0.18 2.34
N SER A 177 12.58 -0.88 2.00
CA SER A 177 13.92 -0.28 2.00
C SER A 177 14.05 0.87 1.01
N ASN A 178 13.41 0.76 -0.16
CA ASN A 178 13.40 1.84 -1.14
C ASN A 178 12.56 3.03 -0.66
N TYR A 179 11.41 2.77 -0.03
CA TYR A 179 10.62 3.82 0.63
C TYR A 179 11.44 4.54 1.72
N ASP A 180 12.13 3.80 2.60
CA ASP A 180 12.93 4.40 3.68
C ASP A 180 14.10 5.25 3.13
N LYS A 181 14.70 4.85 2.00
CA LYS A 181 15.69 5.67 1.28
C LYS A 181 15.06 6.95 0.73
N HIS A 182 13.86 6.85 0.14
CA HIS A 182 13.13 8.00 -0.37
C HIS A 182 12.80 9.00 0.77
N VAL A 183 12.35 8.50 1.93
CA VAL A 183 12.18 9.36 3.14
C VAL A 183 13.47 10.09 3.49
N ALA A 184 14.61 9.38 3.48
CA ALA A 184 15.91 9.99 3.81
C ALA A 184 16.31 11.06 2.80
N GLU A 185 16.14 10.80 1.51
CA GLU A 185 16.45 11.74 0.42
C GLU A 185 15.57 13.00 0.50
N VAL A 186 14.25 12.83 0.66
CA VAL A 186 13.33 13.97 0.81
C VAL A 186 13.64 14.79 2.07
N LYS A 187 13.95 14.12 3.18
CA LYS A 187 14.36 14.79 4.42
C LYS A 187 15.62 15.62 4.24
N GLU A 188 16.63 15.10 3.53
CA GLU A 188 17.85 15.82 3.21
C GLU A 188 17.56 17.05 2.33
N ASN A 189 16.74 16.88 1.29
CA ASN A 189 16.38 17.96 0.37
C ASN A 189 15.54 19.07 1.03
N LEU A 190 14.68 18.71 1.98
CA LEU A 190 13.90 19.67 2.76
C LEU A 190 14.75 20.42 3.81
N GLY A 191 15.82 19.83 4.31
CA GLY A 191 16.74 20.46 5.26
C GLY A 191 16.02 20.94 6.53
N ASP A 192 16.26 22.20 6.93
CA ASP A 192 15.67 22.78 8.16
C ASP A 192 14.13 22.91 8.14
N LYS A 193 13.50 22.76 6.98
CA LYS A 193 12.03 22.83 6.86
C LYS A 193 11.33 21.71 7.63
N VAL A 194 11.97 20.54 7.81
CA VAL A 194 11.41 19.44 8.61
C VAL A 194 11.30 19.77 10.12
N ASN A 195 11.96 20.82 10.59
CA ASN A 195 11.84 21.28 11.98
C ASN A 195 10.58 22.14 12.24
N LYS A 196 9.81 22.43 11.19
CA LYS A 196 8.62 23.27 11.20
C LYS A 196 7.38 22.51 11.69
N GLU A 197 6.40 23.29 12.14
CA GLU A 197 5.10 22.74 12.55
C GLU A 197 4.16 22.59 11.36
N VAL A 198 3.53 21.39 11.28
CA VAL A 198 2.55 21.08 10.23
C VAL A 198 1.17 20.84 10.79
N SER A 199 0.17 21.29 10.06
CA SER A 199 -1.24 21.00 10.27
C SER A 199 -1.84 20.31 9.06
N VAL A 200 -2.78 19.38 9.28
CA VAL A 200 -3.47 18.65 8.20
C VAL A 200 -4.97 18.73 8.44
N VAL A 201 -5.70 19.25 7.47
CA VAL A 201 -7.15 19.47 7.55
C VAL A 201 -7.85 18.74 6.39
N ARG A 202 -8.95 18.09 6.68
CA ARG A 202 -9.80 17.43 5.70
C ARG A 202 -11.20 17.98 5.72
N PHE A 203 -11.69 18.38 4.56
CA PHE A 203 -13.07 18.78 4.34
C PHE A 203 -13.88 17.63 3.73
N MET A 204 -15.11 17.50 4.15
CA MET A 204 -16.09 16.50 3.70
C MET A 204 -17.48 17.12 3.72
N ALA A 205 -18.48 16.48 3.13
CA ALA A 205 -19.87 16.93 3.19
C ALA A 205 -20.30 17.19 4.65
N GLY A 206 -20.53 18.46 4.98
CA GLY A 206 -20.96 18.91 6.31
C GLY A 206 -19.99 18.62 7.48
N LYS A 207 -18.73 18.27 7.22
CA LYS A 207 -17.76 17.87 8.26
C LYS A 207 -16.35 18.33 7.94
N THR A 208 -15.64 18.72 8.99
CA THR A 208 -14.21 19.07 8.92
C THR A 208 -13.44 18.32 9.99
N ARG A 209 -12.25 17.83 9.66
CA ARG A 209 -11.37 17.12 10.57
C ARG A 209 -9.96 17.68 10.54
N ILE A 210 -9.34 17.71 11.71
CA ILE A 210 -7.88 17.84 11.84
C ILE A 210 -7.32 16.43 11.95
N TYR A 211 -6.34 16.08 11.11
CA TYR A 211 -5.61 14.81 11.13
C TYR A 211 -4.34 14.95 11.95
N TYR A 212 -3.97 13.91 12.72
CA TYR A 212 -2.87 13.98 13.67
C TYR A 212 -1.87 12.83 13.49
N THR A 213 -1.14 12.46 14.56
CA THR A 213 0.04 11.60 14.52
C THR A 213 -0.19 10.19 13.97
N ASP A 214 -1.37 9.60 14.24
CA ASP A 214 -1.67 8.20 13.89
C ASP A 214 -2.45 8.10 12.56
N SER A 215 -2.61 9.23 11.85
CA SER A 215 -3.13 9.23 10.49
C SER A 215 -2.06 8.79 9.49
N PHE A 216 -2.45 8.38 8.30
CA PHE A 216 -1.52 8.01 7.23
C PHE A 216 -0.50 9.13 6.96
N SER A 217 -0.95 10.35 6.69
CA SER A 217 -0.06 11.50 6.51
C SER A 217 0.72 11.86 7.79
N GLY A 218 0.11 11.68 8.97
CA GLY A 218 0.76 11.93 10.25
C GLY A 218 1.99 11.08 10.49
N VAL A 219 1.92 9.79 10.15
CA VAL A 219 3.07 8.86 10.25
C VAL A 219 4.19 9.28 9.32
N ILE A 220 3.90 9.67 8.09
CA ILE A 220 4.91 10.13 7.11
C ILE A 220 5.57 11.43 7.58
N PHE A 221 4.81 12.38 8.10
CA PHE A 221 5.39 13.58 8.71
C PHE A 221 6.31 13.29 9.90
N ASN A 222 5.93 12.31 10.75
CA ASN A 222 6.77 11.88 11.87
C ASN A 222 8.11 11.27 11.38
N GLU A 223 8.08 10.47 10.32
CA GLU A 223 9.28 9.87 9.72
C GLU A 223 10.22 10.92 9.13
N LEU A 224 9.69 11.94 8.49
CA LEU A 224 10.46 13.09 8.00
C LEU A 224 11.01 13.97 9.15
N GLY A 225 10.37 13.94 10.31
CA GLY A 225 10.77 14.72 11.48
C GLY A 225 10.03 16.03 11.68
N PHE A 226 8.94 16.28 10.93
CA PHE A 226 8.08 17.43 11.15
C PHE A 226 7.40 17.36 12.53
N LYS A 227 7.15 18.53 13.09
CA LYS A 227 6.38 18.66 14.33
C LYS A 227 4.91 18.90 14.01
N ARG A 228 4.04 18.38 14.87
CA ARG A 228 2.61 18.76 14.80
C ARG A 228 2.42 20.13 15.45
N ALA A 229 1.51 20.93 14.91
CA ALA A 229 1.19 22.25 15.48
C ALA A 229 0.84 22.13 16.97
N ALA A 230 1.61 22.80 17.84
CA ALA A 230 1.57 22.57 19.28
C ALA A 230 0.18 22.82 19.89
N GLN A 231 -0.58 23.82 19.37
CA GLN A 231 -1.93 24.15 19.82
C GLN A 231 -2.97 23.07 19.51
N GLN A 232 -2.62 22.06 18.69
CA GLN A 232 -3.52 20.94 18.40
C GLN A 232 -3.49 19.85 19.47
N ALA A 233 -2.42 19.75 20.25
CA ALA A 233 -2.25 18.68 21.24
C ALA A 233 -3.42 18.60 22.24
N GLU A 234 -3.95 19.74 22.67
CA GLU A 234 -5.07 19.80 23.63
C GLU A 234 -6.42 19.32 23.06
N LEU A 235 -6.54 19.22 21.72
CA LEU A 235 -7.74 18.70 21.06
C LEU A 235 -7.79 17.17 21.09
N PHE A 236 -6.65 16.50 21.20
CA PHE A 236 -6.53 15.04 21.15
C PHE A 236 -6.48 14.45 22.55
N THR A 237 -7.65 14.39 23.18
CA THR A 237 -7.83 13.78 24.50
C THR A 237 -8.05 12.27 24.42
N PRO A 238 -7.85 11.50 25.49
CA PRO A 238 -8.12 10.05 25.50
C PRO A 238 -9.55 9.66 25.10
N ASP A 239 -10.52 10.57 25.28
CA ASP A 239 -11.94 10.35 24.95
C ASP A 239 -12.26 10.63 23.47
N ASN A 240 -11.28 11.07 22.66
CA ASN A 240 -11.51 11.32 21.24
C ASN A 240 -11.87 10.03 20.52
N LYS A 241 -13.02 10.02 19.83
CA LYS A 241 -13.56 8.89 19.08
C LYS A 241 -12.57 8.24 18.11
N TYR A 242 -11.67 9.02 17.55
CA TYR A 242 -10.70 8.59 16.55
C TYR A 242 -9.26 8.52 17.11
N GLY A 243 -9.09 8.58 18.44
CA GLY A 243 -7.75 8.61 19.07
C GLY A 243 -6.88 9.74 18.52
N ASN A 244 -5.60 9.47 18.30
CA ASN A 244 -4.67 10.41 17.69
C ASN A 244 -4.70 10.41 16.15
N MET A 245 -5.65 9.73 15.51
CA MET A 245 -5.76 9.75 14.06
C MET A 245 -6.37 11.07 13.56
N ALA A 246 -7.51 11.46 14.08
CA ALA A 246 -8.23 12.67 13.66
C ALA A 246 -9.21 13.13 14.72
N ILE A 247 -9.62 14.41 14.65
CA ILE A 247 -10.74 14.95 15.42
C ILE A 247 -11.68 15.73 14.51
N GLU A 248 -12.99 15.56 14.69
CA GLU A 248 -14.03 16.31 14.00
C GLU A 248 -14.25 17.65 14.73
N VAL A 249 -14.27 18.77 14.02
CA VAL A 249 -14.25 20.12 14.57
C VAL A 249 -15.22 21.05 13.87
N GLY A 250 -15.69 22.07 14.61
CA GLY A 250 -16.45 23.20 14.08
C GLY A 250 -15.56 24.38 13.70
N GLN A 251 -16.15 25.41 13.08
CA GLN A 251 -15.41 26.57 12.58
C GLN A 251 -14.71 27.38 13.67
N GLU A 252 -15.21 27.33 14.92
CA GLU A 252 -14.58 27.97 16.08
C GLU A 252 -13.17 27.46 16.39
N VAL A 253 -12.83 26.25 15.89
CA VAL A 253 -11.50 25.64 16.08
C VAL A 253 -10.51 26.08 14.99
N THR A 254 -10.95 26.80 13.95
CA THR A 254 -10.08 27.25 12.83
C THR A 254 -8.74 27.85 13.31
N PRO A 255 -8.66 28.72 14.33
CA PRO A 255 -7.36 29.25 14.79
C PRO A 255 -6.35 28.18 15.21
N LYS A 256 -6.82 26.99 15.63
CA LYS A 256 -5.94 25.87 16.00
C LYS A 256 -5.47 25.04 14.81
N MET A 257 -5.98 25.30 13.61
CA MET A 257 -5.52 24.69 12.37
C MET A 257 -4.24 25.32 11.84
N ASP A 258 -3.76 26.41 12.44
CA ASP A 258 -2.55 27.11 12.01
C ASP A 258 -1.28 26.26 12.28
N GLY A 259 -0.23 26.53 11.51
CA GLY A 259 1.10 25.96 11.63
C GLY A 259 2.07 26.75 10.77
N ASP A 260 3.33 26.32 10.70
CA ASP A 260 4.26 26.88 9.70
C ASP A 260 3.82 26.48 8.27
N TYR A 261 3.28 25.24 8.14
CA TYR A 261 2.67 24.72 6.94
C TYR A 261 1.30 24.13 7.25
N LEU A 262 0.34 24.40 6.38
CA LEU A 262 -1.03 23.88 6.45
C LEU A 262 -1.34 23.12 5.16
N PHE A 263 -1.57 21.81 5.27
CA PHE A 263 -2.01 20.98 4.15
C PHE A 263 -3.50 20.68 4.33
N TYR A 264 -4.28 20.83 3.26
CA TYR A 264 -5.70 20.51 3.34
C TYR A 264 -6.16 19.80 2.07
N PHE A 265 -7.16 18.94 2.21
CA PHE A 265 -7.74 18.19 1.13
C PHE A 265 -9.23 17.96 1.31
N THR A 266 -9.90 17.74 0.19
CA THR A 266 -11.36 17.57 0.14
C THR A 266 -11.69 16.14 -0.27
N TYR A 267 -12.51 15.47 0.55
CA TYR A 267 -13.11 14.20 0.16
C TYR A 267 -14.45 14.47 -0.53
N ALA A 268 -14.45 14.48 -1.84
CA ALA A 268 -15.60 14.74 -2.69
C ALA A 268 -15.79 13.57 -3.70
N PRO A 269 -16.27 12.39 -3.25
CA PRO A 269 -16.50 11.27 -4.16
C PRO A 269 -17.57 11.69 -5.20
N GLN A 270 -17.31 11.36 -6.48
CA GLN A 270 -18.20 11.72 -7.60
C GLN A 270 -18.52 13.23 -7.67
N ASP A 271 -17.52 14.07 -7.34
CA ASP A 271 -17.64 15.54 -7.30
C ASP A 271 -18.76 16.02 -6.34
N ASP A 272 -18.85 15.39 -5.17
CA ASP A 272 -19.80 15.72 -4.11
C ASP A 272 -19.82 17.22 -3.84
N LYS A 273 -20.92 17.85 -4.26
CA LYS A 273 -21.07 19.29 -4.20
C LYS A 273 -21.05 19.83 -2.77
N GLU A 274 -21.64 19.11 -1.81
CA GLU A 274 -21.66 19.55 -0.42
C GLU A 274 -20.24 19.56 0.17
N ALA A 275 -19.41 18.57 -0.16
CA ALA A 275 -18.01 18.55 0.24
C ALA A 275 -17.22 19.73 -0.35
N LEU A 276 -17.42 20.00 -1.64
CA LEU A 276 -16.78 21.14 -2.32
C LEU A 276 -17.27 22.50 -1.76
N ASP A 277 -18.54 22.63 -1.46
CA ASP A 277 -19.12 23.84 -0.86
C ASP A 277 -18.60 24.02 0.59
N THR A 278 -18.47 22.93 1.38
CA THR A 278 -17.84 22.96 2.71
C THR A 278 -16.41 23.52 2.62
N THR A 279 -15.60 23.03 1.69
CA THR A 279 -14.23 23.52 1.49
C THR A 279 -14.22 25.02 1.19
N LYS A 280 -15.06 25.47 0.27
CA LYS A 280 -15.16 26.89 -0.10
C LYS A 280 -15.62 27.76 1.06
N GLU A 281 -16.61 27.30 1.84
CA GLU A 281 -17.09 28.01 3.01
C GLU A 281 -15.96 28.24 4.01
N TRP A 282 -15.23 27.16 4.37
CA TRP A 282 -14.13 27.26 5.33
C TRP A 282 -12.96 28.10 4.82
N THR A 283 -12.52 27.87 3.58
CA THR A 283 -11.36 28.58 3.02
C THR A 283 -11.61 30.04 2.74
N ASN A 284 -12.87 30.46 2.54
CA ASN A 284 -13.25 31.87 2.40
C ASN A 284 -13.57 32.54 3.75
N ASP A 285 -13.68 31.81 4.83
CA ASP A 285 -13.98 32.37 6.16
C ASP A 285 -12.84 33.28 6.64
N PRO A 286 -13.14 34.44 7.26
CA PRO A 286 -12.12 35.33 7.81
C PRO A 286 -11.17 34.69 8.82
N LEU A 287 -11.62 33.69 9.60
CA LEU A 287 -10.74 32.96 10.52
C LEU A 287 -9.66 32.18 9.76
N TRP A 288 -10.04 31.48 8.67
CA TRP A 288 -9.09 30.77 7.81
C TRP A 288 -8.11 31.74 7.13
N GLN A 289 -8.64 32.81 6.53
CA GLN A 289 -7.83 33.84 5.87
C GLN A 289 -6.85 34.58 6.81
N ASN A 290 -7.11 34.51 8.12
CA ASN A 290 -6.24 35.06 9.15
C ASN A 290 -5.17 34.11 9.67
N LEU A 291 -5.17 32.83 9.28
CA LEU A 291 -4.10 31.88 9.63
C LEU A 291 -2.75 32.37 9.08
N ASN A 292 -1.67 32.16 9.86
CA ASN A 292 -0.33 32.57 9.45
C ASN A 292 0.13 31.78 8.23
N ALA A 293 -0.14 30.47 8.18
CA ALA A 293 0.16 29.66 7.02
C ALA A 293 -0.51 30.18 5.74
N VAL A 294 -1.77 30.60 5.82
CA VAL A 294 -2.51 31.17 4.67
C VAL A 294 -1.91 32.50 4.24
N LYS A 295 -1.67 33.42 5.16
CA LYS A 295 -1.09 34.75 4.88
C LYS A 295 0.32 34.67 4.28
N SER A 296 1.06 33.64 4.67
CA SER A 296 2.45 33.42 4.22
C SER A 296 2.54 32.61 2.92
N GLY A 297 1.41 32.18 2.35
CA GLY A 297 1.37 31.32 1.15
C GLY A 297 1.83 29.86 1.42
N ASN A 298 1.78 29.43 2.67
CA ASN A 298 2.18 28.08 3.13
C ASN A 298 0.97 27.18 3.41
N ALA A 299 -0.20 27.51 2.86
CA ALA A 299 -1.38 26.66 2.88
C ALA A 299 -1.55 26.00 1.52
N PHE A 300 -1.52 24.67 1.48
CA PHE A 300 -1.50 23.90 0.25
C PHE A 300 -2.70 22.96 0.17
N GLU A 301 -3.43 23.04 -0.95
CA GLU A 301 -4.43 22.04 -1.30
C GLU A 301 -3.73 20.84 -1.94
N VAL A 302 -4.03 19.64 -1.42
CA VAL A 302 -3.40 18.39 -1.85
C VAL A 302 -4.46 17.30 -2.11
N SER A 303 -4.05 16.19 -2.69
CA SER A 303 -4.97 15.10 -3.05
C SER A 303 -5.41 14.29 -1.83
N ASP A 304 -6.73 14.19 -1.58
CA ASP A 304 -7.28 13.28 -0.57
C ASP A 304 -6.89 11.81 -0.83
N ALA A 305 -6.86 11.40 -2.10
CA ALA A 305 -6.45 10.05 -2.48
C ALA A 305 -5.04 9.74 -1.99
N ILE A 306 -4.08 10.60 -2.32
CA ILE A 306 -2.65 10.39 -2.03
C ILE A 306 -2.34 10.60 -0.54
N TRP A 307 -2.93 11.63 0.08
CA TRP A 307 -2.58 12.02 1.44
C TRP A 307 -3.35 11.30 2.54
N ASN A 308 -4.40 10.51 2.16
CA ASN A 308 -5.26 9.88 3.15
C ASN A 308 -5.93 8.57 2.72
N THR A 309 -6.74 8.56 1.62
CA THR A 309 -7.66 7.44 1.41
C THR A 309 -7.06 6.23 0.71
N ALA A 310 -6.03 6.37 -0.08
CA ALA A 310 -5.30 5.24 -0.66
C ALA A 310 -4.50 4.50 0.44
N GLY A 311 -3.69 5.23 1.19
CA GLY A 311 -3.12 4.79 2.47
C GLY A 311 -2.06 3.71 2.39
N GLY A 312 -1.51 3.40 1.22
CA GLY A 312 -0.49 2.37 1.01
C GLY A 312 0.86 2.95 0.54
N VAL A 313 1.77 2.06 0.19
CA VAL A 313 3.17 2.41 -0.13
C VAL A 313 3.32 3.26 -1.39
N LEU A 314 2.42 3.10 -2.37
CA LEU A 314 2.46 3.90 -3.59
C LEU A 314 2.06 5.35 -3.30
N ALA A 315 0.96 5.55 -2.57
CA ALA A 315 0.53 6.86 -2.11
C ALA A 315 1.56 7.50 -1.16
N ALA A 316 2.21 6.71 -0.31
CA ALA A 316 3.26 7.21 0.58
C ALA A 316 4.44 7.83 -0.18
N ASN A 317 4.90 7.17 -1.25
CA ASN A 317 5.94 7.71 -2.12
C ASN A 317 5.48 8.98 -2.86
N LEU A 318 4.25 8.99 -3.39
CA LEU A 318 3.69 10.18 -4.05
C LEU A 318 3.52 11.36 -3.09
N MET A 319 3.16 11.10 -1.82
CA MET A 319 3.10 12.15 -0.80
C MET A 319 4.49 12.74 -0.49
N LEU A 320 5.55 11.92 -0.51
CA LEU A 320 6.93 12.40 -0.37
C LEU A 320 7.33 13.30 -1.54
N ASP A 321 7.00 12.89 -2.78
CA ASP A 321 7.23 13.71 -3.99
C ASP A 321 6.48 15.05 -3.92
N ASP A 322 5.20 15.03 -3.51
CA ASP A 322 4.39 16.23 -3.32
C ASP A 322 5.04 17.18 -2.30
N LEU A 323 5.48 16.66 -1.14
CA LEU A 323 6.13 17.45 -0.09
C LEU A 323 7.41 18.12 -0.60
N GLU A 324 8.26 17.37 -1.30
CA GLU A 324 9.47 17.93 -1.89
C GLU A 324 9.13 19.03 -2.89
N GLN A 325 8.20 18.75 -3.81
CA GLN A 325 7.79 19.74 -4.81
C GLN A 325 7.19 21.00 -4.21
N LEU A 326 6.32 20.87 -3.19
CA LEU A 326 5.64 22.02 -2.59
C LEU A 326 6.57 22.87 -1.73
N LEU A 327 7.48 22.24 -1.02
CA LEU A 327 8.31 22.92 -0.03
C LEU A 327 9.69 23.35 -0.54
N THR A 328 10.16 22.90 -1.72
CA THR A 328 11.46 23.31 -2.28
C THR A 328 11.37 24.45 -3.30
N LYS A 329 10.17 24.86 -3.67
CA LYS A 329 9.93 26.00 -4.60
C LYS A 329 10.31 27.34 -4.02
#